data_a68559193c6b0d2534982dd9e2459969
#
_entry.id   a68559193c6b0d2534982dd9e2459969
#
_cell.length_a   1.000
_cell.length_b   1.000
_cell.length_c   1.000
_cell.angle_alpha   90.00
_cell.angle_beta   90.00
_cell.angle_gamma   90.00
#
_symmetry.space_group_name_H-M   'P 1'
#
loop_
_entity.id
_entity.type
_entity.pdbx_description
1 polymer ?
#
loop_
_entity_poly.entity_id
_entity_poly.type
_entity_poly.pdbx_seq_one_letter_code
_entity_poly.pdbx_strand_id
1 'polypeptide(L)'
;RHNLAGYKTIFCPEAKVFHERSMTTVRYSPRKLFYSERNRLRTAIRLLSLGSILKLPILGCLRYLNMARGGVPGTSGDGKRLSKVSICWALGRAWLQALWMLPAELVKRIKYRKKFGDVNKKVADILKRYSIF
;
A
#
# COMPACT_ATOMS: atom_id res chain seq x y z
N ARG A 1 3.34 4.62 -11.32
CA ARG A 1 2.95 4.52 -12.75
C ARG A 1 3.78 5.45 -13.61
N HIS A 2 3.96 6.72 -13.23
CA HIS A 2 4.76 7.69 -13.99
C HIS A 2 6.17 7.20 -14.22
N ASN A 3 6.85 6.72 -13.19
CA ASN A 3 8.22 6.18 -13.31
C ASN A 3 8.30 4.94 -14.22
N LEU A 4 7.25 4.08 -14.24
CA LEU A 4 7.19 2.94 -15.17
C LEU A 4 7.04 3.38 -16.64
N ALA A 5 6.39 4.52 -16.86
CA ALA A 5 6.23 5.14 -18.17
C ALA A 5 7.45 5.96 -18.61
N GLY A 6 8.50 6.03 -17.78
CA GLY A 6 9.74 6.76 -18.08
C GLY A 6 9.72 8.25 -17.70
N TYR A 7 8.62 8.74 -17.11
CA TYR A 7 8.57 10.13 -16.65
C TYR A 7 9.43 10.32 -15.40
N LYS A 8 10.12 11.44 -15.34
CA LYS A 8 10.86 11.87 -14.16
C LYS A 8 9.96 12.70 -13.25
N THR A 9 10.10 12.53 -11.95
CA THR A 9 9.46 13.41 -10.97
C THR A 9 10.43 14.49 -10.56
N ILE A 10 10.03 15.76 -10.69
CA ILE A 10 10.82 16.92 -10.30
C ILE A 10 10.22 17.47 -9.01
N PHE A 11 11.07 17.73 -8.03
CA PHE A 11 10.69 18.44 -6.81
C PHE A 11 10.76 19.95 -7.08
N CYS A 12 9.66 20.66 -6.79
CA CYS A 12 9.58 22.10 -6.89
C CYS A 12 9.39 22.69 -5.48
N PRO A 13 10.42 23.27 -4.85
CA PRO A 13 10.34 23.76 -3.48
C PRO A 13 9.34 24.90 -3.29
N GLU A 14 9.13 25.69 -4.34
CA GLU A 14 8.22 26.85 -4.34
C GLU A 14 6.75 26.45 -4.40
N ALA A 15 6.46 25.22 -4.85
CA ALA A 15 5.10 24.71 -4.94
C ALA A 15 4.56 24.35 -3.55
N LYS A 16 3.94 25.31 -2.88
CA LYS A 16 3.31 25.13 -1.57
C LYS A 16 1.86 24.72 -1.73
N VAL A 17 1.50 23.57 -1.18
CA VAL A 17 0.13 23.07 -1.15
C VAL A 17 -0.34 22.96 0.30
N PHE A 18 -1.42 23.65 0.64
CA PHE A 18 -2.09 23.50 1.92
C PHE A 18 -3.03 22.30 1.85
N HIS A 19 -2.76 21.31 2.66
CA HIS A 19 -3.56 20.08 2.71
C HIS A 19 -4.08 19.83 4.11
N GLU A 20 -5.40 19.95 4.29
CA GLU A 20 -6.05 19.51 5.50
C GLU A 20 -6.11 17.98 5.58
N ARG A 21 -5.45 17.44 6.59
CA ARG A 21 -5.37 15.99 6.76
C ARG A 21 -6.69 15.42 7.22
N SER A 22 -7.15 14.40 6.51
CA SER A 22 -8.27 13.54 6.96
C SER A 22 -9.65 14.23 7.04
N MET A 23 -9.92 15.22 6.18
CA MET A 23 -11.23 15.86 6.07
C MET A 23 -12.39 14.86 5.87
N THR A 24 -12.17 13.84 5.03
CA THR A 24 -13.22 12.87 4.67
C THR A 24 -13.16 11.57 5.48
N THR A 25 -12.07 11.32 6.18
CA THR A 25 -11.89 10.11 6.99
C THR A 25 -11.15 10.43 8.27
N VAL A 26 -11.60 9.90 9.39
CA VAL A 26 -10.90 10.01 10.69
C VAL A 26 -9.47 9.49 10.55
N ARG A 27 -8.51 10.20 11.15
CA ARG A 27 -7.06 10.03 10.95
C ARG A 27 -6.58 8.59 11.11
N TYR A 28 -7.12 7.83 12.05
CA TYR A 28 -6.80 6.43 12.32
C TYR A 28 -8.08 5.63 12.47
N SER A 29 -8.78 5.35 11.37
CA SER A 29 -10.01 4.57 11.39
C SER A 29 -9.79 3.16 10.81
N PRO A 30 -10.54 2.14 11.25
CA PRO A 30 -10.50 0.80 10.64
C PRO A 30 -10.82 0.85 9.14
N ARG A 31 -11.69 1.78 8.73
CA ARG A 31 -12.03 2.03 7.32
C ARG A 31 -10.81 2.49 6.51
N LYS A 32 -10.03 3.43 7.05
CA LYS A 32 -8.82 3.93 6.39
C LYS A 32 -7.76 2.83 6.29
N LEU A 33 -7.58 2.05 7.36
CA LEU A 33 -6.68 0.90 7.39
C LEU A 33 -7.07 -0.14 6.33
N PHE A 34 -8.35 -0.49 6.27
CA PHE A 34 -8.89 -1.39 5.25
C PHE A 34 -8.57 -0.94 3.83
N TYR A 35 -8.88 0.32 3.47
CA TYR A 35 -8.61 0.82 2.12
C TYR A 35 -7.12 0.90 1.81
N SER A 36 -6.31 1.33 2.76
CA SER A 36 -4.85 1.41 2.61
C SER A 36 -4.25 0.03 2.32
N GLU A 37 -4.60 -0.98 3.14
CA GLU A 37 -4.10 -2.33 2.99
C GLU A 37 -4.60 -3.00 1.70
N ARG A 38 -5.89 -2.91 1.42
CA ARG A 38 -6.47 -3.40 0.17
C ARG A 38 -5.76 -2.84 -1.06
N ASN A 39 -5.54 -1.51 -1.09
CA ASN A 39 -4.90 -0.87 -2.23
C ASN A 39 -3.42 -1.23 -2.35
N ARG A 40 -2.73 -1.43 -1.20
CA ARG A 40 -1.36 -1.93 -1.15
C ARG A 40 -1.26 -3.32 -1.78
N LEU A 41 -2.13 -4.25 -1.40
CA LEU A 41 -2.18 -5.61 -1.93
C LEU A 41 -2.48 -5.62 -3.44
N ARG A 42 -3.48 -4.86 -3.88
CA ARG A 42 -3.81 -4.74 -5.30
C ARG A 42 -2.66 -4.19 -6.13
N THR A 43 -1.96 -3.20 -5.63
CA THR A 43 -0.78 -2.63 -6.31
C THR A 43 0.36 -3.65 -6.37
N ALA A 44 0.60 -4.37 -5.29
CA ALA A 44 1.60 -5.41 -5.22
C ALA A 44 1.33 -6.55 -6.22
N ILE A 45 0.09 -7.04 -6.29
CA ILE A 45 -0.31 -8.08 -7.26
C ILE A 45 -0.05 -7.63 -8.69
N ARG A 46 -0.29 -6.36 -9.02
CA ARG A 46 -0.06 -5.82 -10.37
C ARG A 46 1.42 -5.68 -10.73
N LEU A 47 2.26 -5.28 -9.79
CA LEU A 47 3.58 -4.75 -10.08
C LEU A 47 4.73 -5.62 -9.58
N LEU A 48 4.57 -6.35 -8.49
CA LEU A 48 5.66 -7.12 -7.87
C LEU A 48 5.82 -8.51 -8.49
N SER A 49 6.99 -9.11 -8.32
CA SER A 49 7.24 -10.50 -8.68
C SER A 49 6.40 -11.45 -7.82
N LEU A 50 6.14 -12.67 -8.30
CA LEU A 50 5.38 -13.67 -7.54
C LEU A 50 6.05 -13.98 -6.19
N GLY A 51 7.38 -14.13 -6.17
CA GLY A 51 8.12 -14.35 -4.92
C GLY A 51 7.97 -13.21 -3.92
N SER A 52 7.91 -11.95 -4.40
CA SER A 52 7.63 -10.80 -3.54
C SER A 52 6.20 -10.80 -3.01
N ILE A 53 5.23 -11.23 -3.82
CA ILE A 53 3.82 -11.32 -3.43
C ILE A 53 3.64 -12.36 -2.31
N LEU A 54 4.31 -13.51 -2.40
CA LEU A 54 4.28 -14.56 -1.38
C LEU A 54 4.83 -14.10 -0.02
N LYS A 55 5.75 -13.14 0.00
CA LYS A 55 6.31 -12.55 1.22
C LYS A 55 5.40 -11.50 1.87
N LEU A 56 4.39 -10.99 1.16
CA LEU A 56 3.53 -9.90 1.66
C LEU A 56 2.79 -10.22 2.96
N PRO A 57 2.25 -11.42 3.20
CA PRO A 57 1.59 -11.74 4.47
C PRO A 57 2.54 -11.58 5.65
N ILE A 58 3.75 -12.14 5.53
CA ILE A 58 4.79 -12.10 6.58
C ILE A 58 5.21 -10.65 6.83
N LEU A 59 5.54 -9.91 5.77
CA LEU A 59 5.93 -8.49 5.88
C LEU A 59 4.80 -7.63 6.43
N GLY A 60 3.56 -7.94 6.08
CA GLY A 60 2.37 -7.30 6.64
C GLY A 60 2.26 -7.53 8.13
N CYS A 61 2.35 -8.77 8.59
CA CYS A 61 2.33 -9.12 10.01
C CYS A 61 3.45 -8.41 10.78
N LEU A 62 4.69 -8.48 10.31
CA LEU A 62 5.83 -7.80 10.92
C LEU A 62 5.62 -6.30 11.04
N ARG A 63 5.13 -5.66 9.98
CA ARG A 63 4.81 -4.24 9.98
C ARG A 63 3.81 -3.88 11.08
N TYR A 64 2.71 -4.61 11.19
CA TYR A 64 1.68 -4.33 12.19
C TYR A 64 2.11 -4.67 13.60
N LEU A 65 2.94 -5.71 13.79
CA LEU A 65 3.56 -6.02 15.07
C LEU A 65 4.49 -4.88 15.51
N ASN A 66 5.33 -4.38 14.60
CA ASN A 66 6.21 -3.25 14.89
C ASN A 66 5.42 -1.97 15.21
N MET A 67 4.34 -1.70 14.47
CA MET A 67 3.45 -0.58 14.78
C MET A 67 2.78 -0.73 16.16
N ALA A 68 2.38 -1.95 16.53
CA ALA A 68 1.80 -2.22 17.84
C ALA A 68 2.82 -2.06 18.98
N ARG A 69 4.09 -2.43 18.75
CA ARG A 69 5.19 -2.28 19.72
C ARG A 69 5.70 -0.84 19.82
N GLY A 70 5.80 -0.14 18.68
CA GLY A 70 6.35 1.20 18.58
C GLY A 70 5.45 2.33 19.11
N GLY A 71 4.33 1.99 19.72
CA GLY A 71 3.45 2.98 20.33
C GLY A 71 2.91 4.04 19.35
N VAL A 72 2.90 3.77 18.04
CA VAL A 72 2.16 4.62 17.11
C VAL A 72 0.71 4.52 17.51
N PRO A 73 0.15 5.54 18.16
CA PRO A 73 -1.19 5.45 18.67
C PRO A 73 -2.12 5.27 17.49
N GLY A 74 -2.76 4.12 17.39
CA GLY A 74 -3.99 4.00 16.63
C GLY A 74 -5.06 4.83 17.33
N THR A 75 -4.81 6.10 17.54
CA THR A 75 -5.78 7.01 18.09
C THR A 75 -6.75 7.38 16.97
N SER A 76 -7.99 6.98 17.15
CA SER A 76 -9.11 7.60 16.46
C SER A 76 -9.02 9.12 16.63
N GLY A 77 -9.57 9.92 15.71
CA GLY A 77 -9.58 11.39 15.83
C GLY A 77 -10.08 11.91 17.18
N ASP A 78 -10.82 11.09 17.92
CA ASP A 78 -11.34 11.35 19.26
C ASP A 78 -10.40 10.89 20.40
N GLY A 79 -9.11 10.65 20.12
CA GLY A 79 -8.15 10.18 21.13
C GLY A 79 -8.31 8.71 21.55
N LYS A 80 -9.34 8.01 21.08
CA LYS A 80 -9.59 6.61 21.41
C LYS A 80 -8.65 5.66 20.65
N ARG A 81 -8.03 4.73 21.35
CA ARG A 81 -7.24 3.67 20.74
C ARG A 81 -8.14 2.73 19.93
N LEU A 82 -7.71 2.38 18.73
CA LEU A 82 -8.39 1.35 17.94
C LEU A 82 -8.31 0.01 18.66
N SER A 83 -9.45 -0.66 18.77
CA SER A 83 -9.48 -2.04 19.28
C SER A 83 -8.66 -2.96 18.38
N LYS A 84 -7.89 -3.86 18.99
CA LYS A 84 -7.13 -4.90 18.26
C LYS A 84 -8.04 -5.71 17.35
N VAL A 85 -9.24 -6.01 17.81
CA VAL A 85 -10.27 -6.74 17.03
C VAL A 85 -10.66 -5.96 15.78
N SER A 86 -10.88 -4.63 15.88
CA SER A 86 -11.21 -3.79 14.73
C SER A 86 -10.08 -3.74 13.70
N ILE A 87 -8.83 -3.75 14.16
CA ILE A 87 -7.65 -3.79 13.28
C ILE A 87 -7.58 -5.12 12.56
N CYS A 88 -7.66 -6.24 13.29
CA CYS A 88 -7.65 -7.59 12.70
C CYS A 88 -8.78 -7.78 11.69
N TRP A 89 -9.98 -7.30 12.02
CA TRP A 89 -11.14 -7.35 11.12
C TRP A 89 -10.91 -6.54 9.83
N ALA A 90 -10.41 -5.31 9.96
CA ALA A 90 -10.10 -4.47 8.80
C ALA A 90 -9.04 -5.11 7.87
N LEU A 91 -8.01 -5.70 8.47
CA LEU A 91 -6.96 -6.39 7.72
C LEU A 91 -7.48 -7.66 7.05
N GLY A 92 -8.18 -8.53 7.78
CA GLY A 92 -8.77 -9.76 7.24
C GLY A 92 -9.71 -9.46 6.07
N ARG A 93 -10.59 -8.46 6.22
CA ARG A 93 -11.47 -8.00 5.15
C ARG A 93 -10.72 -7.46 3.94
N ALA A 94 -9.61 -6.74 4.15
CA ALA A 94 -8.77 -6.24 3.06
C ALA A 94 -8.12 -7.38 2.25
N TRP A 95 -7.65 -8.42 2.93
CA TRP A 95 -7.11 -9.62 2.30
C TRP A 95 -8.17 -10.40 1.53
N LEU A 96 -9.32 -10.67 2.13
CA LEU A 96 -10.45 -11.34 1.46
C LEU A 96 -10.86 -10.60 0.20
N GLN A 97 -10.99 -9.27 0.26
CA GLN A 97 -11.35 -8.49 -0.91
C GLN A 97 -10.23 -8.48 -1.96
N ALA A 98 -8.96 -8.48 -1.56
CA ALA A 98 -7.84 -8.56 -2.51
C ALA A 98 -7.82 -9.92 -3.24
N LEU A 99 -8.13 -11.02 -2.54
CA LEU A 99 -8.29 -12.36 -3.13
C LEU A 99 -9.48 -12.41 -4.09
N TRP A 100 -10.63 -11.87 -3.68
CA TRP A 100 -11.81 -11.77 -4.56
C TRP A 100 -11.52 -11.02 -5.86
N MET A 101 -10.72 -9.97 -5.78
CA MET A 101 -10.35 -9.17 -6.94
C MET A 101 -9.15 -9.71 -7.73
N LEU A 102 -8.56 -10.82 -7.29
CA LEU A 102 -7.35 -11.39 -7.89
C LEU A 102 -7.44 -11.59 -9.40
N PRO A 103 -8.51 -12.16 -9.98
CA PRO A 103 -8.62 -12.34 -11.43
C PRO A 103 -8.53 -11.00 -12.18
N ALA A 104 -9.25 -9.99 -11.72
CA ALA A 104 -9.24 -8.65 -12.32
C ALA A 104 -7.86 -7.99 -12.23
N GLU A 105 -7.14 -8.19 -11.13
CA GLU A 105 -5.81 -7.64 -10.94
C GLU A 105 -4.76 -8.37 -11.79
N LEU A 106 -4.91 -9.67 -12.03
CA LEU A 106 -4.07 -10.43 -12.95
C LEU A 106 -4.25 -9.98 -14.41
N VAL A 107 -5.49 -9.74 -14.85
CA VAL A 107 -5.75 -9.16 -16.17
C VAL A 107 -5.05 -7.80 -16.31
N LYS A 108 -5.13 -6.95 -15.29
CA LYS A 108 -4.42 -5.65 -15.29
C LYS A 108 -2.90 -5.84 -15.32
N ARG A 109 -2.37 -6.83 -14.60
CA ARG A 109 -0.95 -7.17 -14.62
C ARG A 109 -0.48 -7.51 -16.04
N ILE A 110 -1.23 -8.33 -16.76
CA ILE A 110 -0.93 -8.69 -18.15
C ILE A 110 -0.94 -7.44 -19.05
N LYS A 111 -1.97 -6.59 -18.92
CA LYS A 111 -2.04 -5.31 -19.65
C LYS A 111 -0.85 -4.40 -19.35
N TYR A 112 -0.42 -4.29 -18.08
CA TYR A 112 0.76 -3.50 -17.70
C TYR A 112 2.05 -4.06 -18.30
N ARG A 113 2.23 -5.39 -18.30
CA ARG A 113 3.38 -6.04 -18.93
C ARG A 113 3.44 -5.79 -20.43
N LYS A 114 2.30 -5.90 -21.12
CA LYS A 114 2.20 -5.59 -22.56
C LYS A 114 2.56 -4.13 -22.85
N LYS A 115 2.11 -3.19 -21.99
CA LYS A 115 2.32 -1.75 -22.21
C LYS A 115 3.73 -1.28 -21.84
N PHE A 116 4.32 -1.78 -20.77
CA PHE A 116 5.55 -1.25 -20.17
C PHE A 116 6.73 -2.22 -20.25
N GLY A 117 6.57 -3.40 -20.86
CA GLY A 117 7.59 -4.45 -20.94
C GLY A 117 7.82 -5.15 -19.61
N ASP A 118 9.07 -5.45 -19.26
CA ASP A 118 9.38 -6.14 -18.01
C ASP A 118 9.20 -5.22 -16.78
N VAL A 119 7.95 -5.17 -16.34
CA VAL A 119 7.53 -4.36 -15.17
C VAL A 119 8.26 -4.81 -13.90
N ASN A 120 8.53 -6.10 -13.74
CA ASN A 120 9.18 -6.61 -12.53
C ASN A 120 10.61 -6.07 -12.41
N LYS A 121 11.38 -6.08 -13.51
CA LYS A 121 12.74 -5.55 -13.58
C LYS A 121 12.73 -4.04 -13.31
N LYS A 122 11.87 -3.29 -14.00
CA LYS A 122 11.74 -1.84 -13.80
C LYS A 122 11.37 -1.47 -12.36
N VAL A 123 10.46 -2.22 -11.74
CA VAL A 123 10.08 -1.99 -10.33
C VAL A 123 11.23 -2.33 -9.39
N ALA A 124 11.95 -3.43 -9.64
CA ALA A 124 13.12 -3.80 -8.84
C ALA A 124 14.22 -2.73 -8.93
N ASP A 125 14.48 -2.17 -10.12
CA ASP A 125 15.46 -1.10 -10.31
C ASP A 125 15.04 0.19 -9.62
N ILE A 126 13.75 0.54 -9.67
CA ILE A 126 13.19 1.69 -8.93
C ILE A 126 13.36 1.47 -7.42
N LEU A 127 13.00 0.29 -6.91
CA LEU A 127 13.14 -0.01 -5.49
C LEU A 127 14.58 0.05 -5.02
N LYS A 128 15.55 -0.47 -5.81
CA LYS A 128 16.97 -0.36 -5.51
C LYS A 128 17.46 1.09 -5.45
N ARG A 129 17.00 1.96 -6.36
CA ARG A 129 17.39 3.38 -6.38
C ARG A 129 16.83 4.17 -5.19
N TYR A 130 15.67 3.79 -4.69
CA TYR A 130 14.96 4.51 -3.63
C TYR A 130 14.88 3.73 -2.32
N SER A 131 15.47 2.52 -2.24
CA SER A 131 15.55 1.80 -0.98
C SER A 131 16.64 2.44 -0.13
N ILE A 132 16.22 3.01 0.96
CA ILE A 132 17.06 3.54 2.06
C ILE A 132 17.35 2.38 3.05
N PHE A 133 17.63 1.19 2.53
CA PHE A 133 17.99 0.01 3.32
C PHE A 133 19.32 -0.55 2.85
#